data_62e2ce2bc4135ef79bb5167cf6053b29
#
_entry.id   62e2ce2bc4135ef79bb5167cf6053b29
#
_cell.length_a   1.000
_cell.length_b   1.000
_cell.length_c   1.000
_cell.angle_alpha   90.00
_cell.angle_beta   90.00
_cell.angle_gamma   90.00
#
_symmetry.space_group_name_H-M   'P 1'
#
loop_
_entity.id
_entity.type
_entity.pdbx_description
1 polymer ?
#
loop_
_entity_poly.entity_id
_entity_poly.type
_entity_poly.pdbx_seq_one_letter_code
_entity_poly.pdbx_strand_id
1 'polypeptide(L)'
;MTQFTFYTLDVGPVPGDRQQLLPLDEPGAQQKSDPIDWLLAGRGSLMLVTPRGWSGGEPDEFRCQVIRYADGVALLTLEDNKTRHTTVDLRDQAHEHHPFCHIVLDNRQEGRRRVGIGRTSAFGSDPGLAAHVLGEGLSGILRHRHLKVGLQLLAKENRDLWDVVDEVVTHHHDHVTQIRLDFDPRQGQEADGSLLDTLMRVADKAGGDMLLALTNDKAGGLRVEDLTLRRDLQRIAEECLRSRQYSLAVRFRKFGLYRYGASMPAQFGMPDDIVRDFSCGQTAIGYGQDAPSSGLAEWLDTLNIILDKDYHDIPLQPQRARSRRA
;
A
#
# COMPACT_ATOMS: atom_id res chain seq x y z
N MET A 1 -6.42 -15.93 -3.12
CA MET A 1 -6.83 -14.56 -3.51
C MET A 1 -5.94 -13.56 -2.78
N THR A 2 -5.10 -12.85 -3.48
CA THR A 2 -4.17 -11.87 -2.94
C THR A 2 -4.82 -10.49 -2.92
N GLN A 3 -4.72 -9.76 -1.81
CA GLN A 3 -5.21 -8.37 -1.71
C GLN A 3 -4.17 -7.41 -2.26
N PHE A 4 -4.57 -6.54 -3.15
CA PHE A 4 -3.74 -5.48 -3.75
C PHE A 4 -4.21 -4.11 -3.29
N THR A 5 -3.26 -3.25 -2.93
CA THR A 5 -3.50 -1.82 -2.69
C THR A 5 -3.06 -1.04 -3.93
N PHE A 6 -3.90 -0.11 -4.40
CA PHE A 6 -3.68 0.59 -5.66
C PHE A 6 -3.15 2.00 -5.46
N TYR A 7 -2.28 2.39 -6.39
CA TYR A 7 -1.59 3.68 -6.46
C TYR A 7 -1.67 4.21 -7.89
N THR A 8 -1.68 5.53 -8.04
CA THR A 8 -1.37 6.19 -9.31
C THR A 8 0.13 6.34 -9.43
N LEU A 9 0.67 6.08 -10.61
CA LEU A 9 2.08 6.26 -10.93
C LEU A 9 2.24 7.42 -11.90
N ASP A 10 2.94 8.46 -11.46
CA ASP A 10 3.30 9.60 -12.26
C ASP A 10 4.78 9.56 -12.64
N VAL A 11 5.09 9.94 -13.87
CA VAL A 11 6.46 10.14 -14.33
C VAL A 11 6.59 11.57 -14.83
N GLY A 12 7.40 12.35 -14.15
CA GLY A 12 7.58 13.77 -14.45
C GLY A 12 9.04 14.21 -14.36
N PRO A 13 9.34 15.45 -14.76
CA PRO A 13 10.68 16.01 -14.65
C PRO A 13 11.10 16.15 -13.18
N VAL A 14 12.41 16.04 -12.91
CA VAL A 14 12.96 16.28 -11.57
C VAL A 14 12.72 17.75 -11.19
N PRO A 15 12.08 18.06 -10.04
CA PRO A 15 11.85 19.44 -9.62
C PRO A 15 13.19 20.21 -9.45
N GLY A 16 13.28 21.39 -10.04
CA GLY A 16 14.47 22.25 -9.94
C GLY A 16 15.53 22.02 -11.01
N ASP A 17 15.42 21.01 -11.83
CA ASP A 17 16.27 20.80 -13.00
C ASP A 17 15.82 21.74 -14.12
N ARG A 18 16.41 22.96 -14.15
CA ARG A 18 16.08 24.00 -15.12
C ARG A 18 16.66 23.76 -16.51
N GLN A 19 17.31 22.66 -16.76
CA GLN A 19 17.61 22.22 -18.10
C GLN A 19 16.30 21.77 -18.78
N GLN A 20 15.46 22.74 -19.09
CA GLN A 20 14.50 22.57 -20.17
C GLN A 20 15.34 22.12 -21.37
N LEU A 21 15.18 20.87 -21.74
CA LEU A 21 15.61 20.42 -23.07
C LEU A 21 14.95 21.40 -24.04
N LEU A 22 15.73 22.35 -24.55
CA LEU A 22 15.33 23.09 -25.72
C LEU A 22 14.88 22.04 -26.71
N PRO A 23 13.70 22.17 -27.33
CA PRO A 23 13.31 21.30 -28.40
C PRO A 23 14.33 21.57 -29.54
N LEU A 24 15.41 20.81 -29.55
CA LEU A 24 16.19 20.62 -30.73
C LEU A 24 15.28 19.86 -31.66
N ASP A 25 14.68 20.58 -32.61
CA ASP A 25 14.01 20.02 -33.77
C ASP A 25 15.05 19.23 -34.59
N GLU A 26 15.42 18.07 -34.12
CA GLU A 26 16.09 17.07 -34.94
C GLU A 26 15.01 16.37 -35.77
N PRO A 27 15.04 16.54 -37.10
CA PRO A 27 14.18 15.76 -38.00
C PRO A 27 14.69 14.31 -37.97
N GLY A 28 14.08 13.50 -37.15
CA GLY A 28 14.47 12.10 -36.90
C GLY A 28 14.35 11.67 -35.44
N ALA A 29 13.76 12.48 -34.57
CA ALA A 29 13.48 12.08 -33.19
C ALA A 29 12.67 10.78 -33.19
N GLN A 30 13.36 9.67 -32.98
CA GLN A 30 12.76 8.39 -32.59
C GLN A 30 11.63 8.69 -31.59
N GLN A 31 10.44 8.20 -31.91
CA GLN A 31 9.28 8.20 -31.03
C GLN A 31 9.79 7.95 -29.60
N LYS A 32 9.69 8.97 -28.73
CA LYS A 32 10.17 8.86 -27.36
C LYS A 32 9.36 7.74 -26.73
N SER A 33 9.95 6.53 -26.67
CA SER A 33 9.30 5.39 -26.00
C SER A 33 8.97 5.81 -24.59
N ASP A 34 7.76 5.45 -24.13
CA ASP A 34 7.32 5.68 -22.77
C ASP A 34 8.42 5.24 -21.78
N PRO A 35 8.76 6.04 -20.77
CA PRO A 35 9.83 5.74 -19.85
C PRO A 35 9.66 4.41 -19.11
N ILE A 36 8.42 4.02 -18.82
CA ILE A 36 8.11 2.76 -18.14
C ILE A 36 8.25 1.58 -19.11
N ASP A 37 7.78 1.72 -20.35
CA ASP A 37 7.99 0.72 -21.40
C ASP A 37 9.48 0.48 -21.61
N TRP A 38 10.26 1.54 -21.70
CA TRP A 38 11.72 1.43 -21.81
C TRP A 38 12.37 0.72 -20.62
N LEU A 39 11.84 0.95 -19.39
CA LEU A 39 12.34 0.29 -18.19
C LEU A 39 12.04 -1.21 -18.18
N LEU A 40 10.87 -1.62 -18.64
CA LEU A 40 10.37 -2.99 -18.47
C LEU A 40 10.62 -3.87 -19.70
N ALA A 41 10.63 -3.27 -20.89
CA ALA A 41 10.79 -4.03 -22.14
C ALA A 41 12.15 -4.73 -22.20
N GLY A 42 12.12 -6.04 -22.33
CA GLY A 42 13.31 -6.89 -22.51
C GLY A 42 14.20 -7.05 -21.28
N ARG A 43 13.78 -6.58 -20.09
CA ARG A 43 14.53 -6.74 -18.84
C ARG A 43 13.94 -7.84 -17.99
N GLY A 44 14.78 -8.77 -17.53
CA GLY A 44 14.37 -9.82 -16.58
C GLY A 44 14.34 -9.36 -15.12
N SER A 45 15.15 -8.35 -14.77
CA SER A 45 15.21 -7.80 -13.40
C SER A 45 15.73 -6.37 -13.38
N LEU A 46 15.32 -5.66 -12.34
CA LEU A 46 15.80 -4.31 -11.99
C LEU A 46 16.39 -4.37 -10.59
N MET A 47 17.50 -3.67 -10.38
CA MET A 47 18.04 -3.40 -9.05
C MET A 47 17.55 -2.02 -8.61
N LEU A 48 16.70 -1.97 -7.61
CA LEU A 48 16.16 -0.74 -7.04
C LEU A 48 17.03 -0.33 -5.86
N VAL A 49 17.55 0.88 -5.89
CA VAL A 49 18.40 1.43 -4.82
C VAL A 49 17.65 2.60 -4.17
N THR A 50 17.45 2.52 -2.88
CA THR A 50 16.89 3.64 -2.11
C THR A 50 18.05 4.51 -1.58
N PRO A 51 18.00 5.84 -1.77
CA PRO A 51 19.13 6.72 -1.45
C PRO A 51 19.43 6.83 0.06
N ARG A 52 18.51 6.41 0.89
CA ARG A 52 18.68 6.31 2.36
C ARG A 52 18.08 4.99 2.81
N GLY A 53 18.89 4.19 3.48
CA GLY A 53 18.39 3.00 4.14
C GLY A 53 17.25 3.33 5.12
N TRP A 54 16.38 2.40 5.35
CA TRP A 54 15.25 2.52 6.29
C TRP A 54 15.64 3.01 7.70
N SER A 55 16.87 2.70 8.11
CA SER A 55 17.45 3.06 9.41
C SER A 55 18.26 4.36 9.38
N GLY A 56 18.30 5.07 8.23
CA GLY A 56 19.13 6.25 8.05
C GLY A 56 20.63 5.95 7.80
N GLY A 57 20.92 4.67 7.48
CA GLY A 57 22.26 4.17 7.16
C GLY A 57 22.61 4.22 5.66
N GLU A 58 23.37 3.22 5.22
CA GLU A 58 23.74 3.04 3.81
C GLU A 58 22.52 2.82 2.90
N PRO A 59 22.64 3.05 1.58
CA PRO A 59 21.59 2.76 0.62
C PRO A 59 21.18 1.28 0.68
N ASP A 60 19.86 1.00 0.67
CA ASP A 60 19.35 -0.35 0.58
C ASP A 60 19.10 -0.73 -0.88
N GLU A 61 19.48 -1.95 -1.23
CA GLU A 61 19.27 -2.53 -2.56
C GLU A 61 18.15 -3.56 -2.52
N PHE A 62 17.21 -3.45 -3.46
CA PHE A 62 16.07 -4.34 -3.58
C PHE A 62 15.99 -4.94 -4.98
N ARG A 63 15.79 -6.24 -5.06
CA ARG A 63 15.61 -6.92 -6.34
C ARG A 63 14.15 -6.87 -6.78
N CYS A 64 13.91 -6.32 -7.96
CA CYS A 64 12.62 -6.33 -8.62
C CYS A 64 12.70 -7.18 -9.89
N GLN A 65 12.02 -8.31 -9.93
CA GLN A 65 11.98 -9.18 -11.10
C GLN A 65 10.78 -8.81 -11.98
N VAL A 66 11.01 -8.70 -13.27
CA VAL A 66 9.96 -8.59 -14.29
C VAL A 66 9.53 -10.00 -14.68
N ILE A 67 8.43 -10.46 -14.12
CA ILE A 67 7.89 -11.80 -14.46
C ILE A 67 7.37 -11.81 -15.89
N ARG A 68 6.60 -10.79 -16.24
CA ARG A 68 6.11 -10.59 -17.60
C ARG A 68 5.75 -9.12 -17.83
N TYR A 69 6.00 -8.66 -19.04
CA TYR A 69 5.51 -7.40 -19.57
C TYR A 69 4.91 -7.64 -20.95
N ALA A 70 3.64 -7.35 -21.13
CA ALA A 70 2.91 -7.52 -22.39
C ALA A 70 1.78 -6.49 -22.49
N ASP A 71 1.65 -5.89 -23.66
CA ASP A 71 0.55 -4.95 -24.00
C ASP A 71 0.34 -3.82 -22.97
N GLY A 72 1.44 -3.29 -22.46
CA GLY A 72 1.43 -2.21 -21.46
C GLY A 72 1.07 -2.66 -20.04
N VAL A 73 0.91 -3.95 -19.79
CA VAL A 73 0.68 -4.50 -18.45
C VAL A 73 1.90 -5.30 -17.99
N ALA A 74 2.35 -5.05 -16.75
CA ALA A 74 3.44 -5.77 -16.14
C ALA A 74 3.01 -6.50 -14.88
N LEU A 75 3.57 -7.70 -14.69
CA LEU A 75 3.62 -8.40 -13.41
C LEU A 75 5.06 -8.44 -12.93
N LEU A 76 5.31 -7.90 -11.76
CA LEU A 76 6.62 -7.84 -11.13
C LEU A 76 6.58 -8.53 -9.77
N THR A 77 7.76 -8.92 -9.27
CA THR A 77 7.95 -9.24 -7.85
C THR A 77 9.00 -8.33 -7.26
N LEU A 78 8.73 -7.79 -6.08
CA LEU A 78 9.69 -6.99 -5.32
C LEU A 78 10.07 -7.75 -4.07
N GLU A 79 11.37 -8.07 -3.94
CA GLU A 79 11.93 -8.81 -2.82
C GLU A 79 12.25 -7.87 -1.64
N ASP A 80 11.94 -8.32 -0.42
CA ASP A 80 12.26 -7.62 0.82
C ASP A 80 13.46 -8.34 1.47
N ASN A 81 14.58 -7.64 1.57
CA ASN A 81 15.82 -8.18 2.14
C ASN A 81 15.68 -8.27 3.66
N LYS A 82 15.35 -9.46 4.17
CA LYS A 82 15.24 -9.74 5.60
C LYS A 82 16.20 -10.83 6.03
N THR A 83 16.93 -10.55 7.10
CA THR A 83 17.65 -11.59 7.83
C THR A 83 16.74 -12.12 8.93
N ARG A 84 16.44 -13.41 8.90
CA ARG A 84 15.70 -14.10 9.95
C ARG A 84 16.68 -14.79 10.88
N HIS A 85 16.63 -14.41 12.15
CA HIS A 85 17.35 -15.10 13.21
C HIS A 85 16.49 -16.26 13.74
N THR A 86 17.03 -17.47 13.71
CA THR A 86 16.43 -18.65 14.34
C THR A 86 17.42 -19.23 15.32
N THR A 87 16.95 -19.55 16.51
CA THR A 87 17.78 -20.23 17.52
C THR A 87 17.62 -21.74 17.34
N VAL A 88 18.68 -22.38 16.87
CA VAL A 88 18.76 -23.85 16.79
C VAL A 88 19.87 -24.30 17.74
N ASP A 89 19.56 -25.24 18.63
CA ASP A 89 20.49 -25.76 19.63
C ASP A 89 21.19 -24.68 20.48
N LEU A 90 20.43 -23.65 20.89
CA LEU A 90 20.93 -22.50 21.66
C LEU A 90 21.96 -21.63 20.92
N ARG A 91 22.07 -21.80 19.61
CA ARG A 91 22.92 -20.96 18.76
C ARG A 91 22.03 -20.14 17.83
N ASP A 92 22.29 -18.82 17.76
CA ASP A 92 21.67 -17.96 16.79
C ASP A 92 22.21 -18.28 15.40
N GLN A 93 21.30 -18.65 14.49
CA GLN A 93 21.61 -18.81 13.07
C GLN A 93 20.85 -17.74 12.29
N ALA A 94 21.60 -16.94 11.56
CA ALA A 94 21.04 -15.96 10.62
C ALA A 94 20.75 -16.65 9.29
N HIS A 95 19.49 -16.67 8.87
CA HIS A 95 19.08 -17.14 7.55
C HIS A 95 18.60 -15.96 6.72
N GLU A 96 19.15 -15.81 5.53
CA GLU A 96 18.62 -14.87 4.55
C GLU A 96 17.24 -15.37 4.11
N HIS A 97 16.25 -14.53 4.26
CA HIS A 97 14.88 -14.79 3.84
C HIS A 97 14.43 -13.63 2.96
N HIS A 98 14.08 -13.93 1.72
CA HIS A 98 13.67 -12.95 0.73
C HIS A 98 12.16 -13.05 0.45
N PRO A 99 11.28 -12.63 1.40
CA PRO A 99 9.86 -12.56 1.11
C PRO A 99 9.65 -11.53 0.03
N PHE A 100 8.67 -11.77 -0.85
CA PHE A 100 8.36 -10.86 -1.93
C PHE A 100 6.89 -10.47 -1.96
N CYS A 101 6.59 -9.35 -2.58
CA CYS A 101 5.23 -8.99 -2.96
C CYS A 101 5.10 -8.93 -4.48
N HIS A 102 3.92 -9.28 -4.97
CA HIS A 102 3.57 -9.08 -6.37
C HIS A 102 3.22 -7.62 -6.60
N ILE A 103 3.63 -7.10 -7.75
CA ILE A 103 3.27 -5.78 -8.23
C ILE A 103 2.66 -5.93 -9.61
N VAL A 104 1.48 -5.39 -9.79
CA VAL A 104 0.83 -5.27 -11.10
C VAL A 104 0.92 -3.81 -11.52
N LEU A 105 1.43 -3.57 -12.72
CA LEU A 105 1.54 -2.22 -13.28
C LEU A 105 0.76 -2.16 -14.59
N ASP A 106 -0.18 -1.21 -14.66
CA ASP A 106 -0.93 -0.87 -15.87
C ASP A 106 -0.39 0.44 -16.45
N ASN A 107 0.34 0.34 -17.56
CA ASN A 107 0.95 1.46 -18.29
C ASN A 107 0.23 1.78 -19.61
N ARG A 108 -0.96 1.22 -19.85
CA ARG A 108 -1.67 1.36 -21.13
C ARG A 108 -2.19 2.78 -21.39
N GLN A 109 -2.41 3.56 -20.32
CA GLN A 109 -2.92 4.93 -20.43
C GLN A 109 -1.92 5.92 -19.85
N GLU A 110 -1.32 6.74 -20.70
CA GLU A 110 -0.47 7.83 -20.27
C GLU A 110 -1.27 8.83 -19.40
N GLY A 111 -0.70 9.23 -18.25
CA GLY A 111 -1.36 10.09 -17.26
C GLY A 111 -2.36 9.38 -16.35
N ARG A 112 -2.60 8.07 -16.53
CA ARG A 112 -3.47 7.24 -15.68
C ARG A 112 -2.84 5.90 -15.34
N ARG A 113 -1.52 5.85 -15.22
CA ARG A 113 -0.81 4.62 -14.85
C ARG A 113 -1.22 4.17 -13.47
N ARG A 114 -1.51 2.89 -13.32
CA ARG A 114 -1.93 2.27 -12.06
C ARG A 114 -0.92 1.23 -11.60
N VAL A 115 -0.67 1.20 -10.30
CA VAL A 115 0.18 0.20 -9.66
C VAL A 115 -0.59 -0.46 -8.54
N GLY A 116 -0.81 -1.76 -8.65
CA GLY A 116 -1.35 -2.59 -7.59
C GLY A 116 -0.22 -3.30 -6.86
N ILE A 117 -0.13 -3.17 -5.54
CA ILE A 117 0.88 -3.82 -4.71
C ILE A 117 0.21 -4.85 -3.82
N GLY A 118 0.60 -6.11 -3.99
CA GLY A 118 0.07 -7.24 -3.25
C GLY A 118 0.52 -7.24 -1.80
N ARG A 119 -0.42 -7.43 -0.89
CA ARG A 119 -0.13 -7.54 0.54
C ARG A 119 0.37 -8.94 0.88
N THR A 120 1.62 -9.04 1.32
CA THR A 120 2.28 -10.28 1.74
C THR A 120 3.02 -10.04 3.06
N SER A 121 3.83 -11.00 3.52
CA SER A 121 4.73 -10.78 4.67
C SER A 121 5.93 -9.88 4.37
N ALA A 122 6.19 -9.59 3.07
CA ALA A 122 7.21 -8.64 2.67
C ALA A 122 6.87 -7.22 3.19
N PHE A 123 7.90 -6.44 3.42
CA PHE A 123 7.78 -5.05 3.88
C PHE A 123 6.90 -4.87 5.14
N GLY A 124 6.86 -5.88 6.01
CA GLY A 124 6.03 -5.85 7.22
C GLY A 124 4.54 -5.91 6.96
N SER A 125 4.12 -6.43 5.80
CA SER A 125 2.74 -6.43 5.31
C SER A 125 2.17 -5.02 5.05
N ASP A 126 3.04 -4.06 4.80
CA ASP A 126 2.68 -2.68 4.48
C ASP A 126 2.95 -2.37 3.00
N PRO A 127 1.92 -2.32 2.14
CA PRO A 127 2.08 -1.98 0.73
C PRO A 127 2.64 -0.57 0.51
N GLY A 128 2.48 0.35 1.46
CA GLY A 128 3.04 1.70 1.39
C GLY A 128 4.57 1.71 1.44
N LEU A 129 5.17 0.80 2.19
CA LEU A 129 6.61 0.61 2.21
C LEU A 129 7.14 0.10 0.87
N ALA A 130 6.48 -0.89 0.30
CA ALA A 130 6.83 -1.42 -1.03
C ALA A 130 6.65 -0.34 -2.12
N ALA A 131 5.58 0.48 -2.03
CA ALA A 131 5.36 1.62 -2.93
C ALA A 131 6.51 2.64 -2.85
N HIS A 132 6.96 2.97 -1.63
CA HIS A 132 8.07 3.88 -1.44
C HIS A 132 9.37 3.33 -2.07
N VAL A 133 9.72 2.07 -1.81
CA VAL A 133 10.89 1.42 -2.41
C VAL A 133 10.80 1.42 -3.93
N LEU A 134 9.63 1.08 -4.48
CA LEU A 134 9.39 1.08 -5.92
C LEU A 134 9.56 2.49 -6.52
N GLY A 135 8.94 3.51 -5.93
CA GLY A 135 9.00 4.89 -6.43
C GLY A 135 10.40 5.48 -6.38
N GLU A 136 11.12 5.34 -5.26
CA GLU A 136 12.48 5.83 -5.12
C GLU A 136 13.45 5.05 -6.02
N GLY A 137 13.33 3.73 -6.08
CA GLY A 137 14.19 2.90 -6.92
C GLY A 137 14.02 3.16 -8.40
N LEU A 138 12.77 3.26 -8.90
CA LEU A 138 12.50 3.63 -10.29
C LEU A 138 12.99 5.05 -10.61
N SER A 139 12.81 6.00 -9.68
CA SER A 139 13.35 7.36 -9.80
C SER A 139 14.88 7.34 -9.90
N GLY A 140 15.55 6.51 -9.12
CA GLY A 140 17.00 6.32 -9.18
C GLY A 140 17.46 5.88 -10.57
N ILE A 141 16.76 4.91 -11.17
CA ILE A 141 17.08 4.41 -12.52
C ILE A 141 16.77 5.47 -13.59
N LEU A 142 15.67 6.21 -13.48
CA LEU A 142 15.26 7.22 -14.47
C LEU A 142 15.95 8.59 -14.30
N ARG A 143 16.74 8.77 -13.25
CA ARG A 143 17.41 10.03 -12.93
C ARG A 143 18.35 10.51 -14.07
N HIS A 144 18.99 9.58 -14.76
CA HIS A 144 19.84 9.91 -15.92
C HIS A 144 19.06 10.46 -17.12
N ARG A 145 17.73 10.29 -17.13
CA ARG A 145 16.80 10.90 -18.09
C ARG A 145 16.14 12.17 -17.54
N HIS A 146 16.58 12.68 -16.40
CA HIS A 146 15.98 13.82 -15.69
C HIS A 146 14.50 13.58 -15.32
N LEU A 147 14.11 12.32 -15.09
CA LEU A 147 12.76 11.93 -14.71
C LEU A 147 12.71 11.43 -13.28
N LYS A 148 11.59 11.69 -12.65
CA LYS A 148 11.24 11.19 -11.31
C LYS A 148 9.91 10.44 -11.39
N VAL A 149 9.81 9.35 -10.64
CA VAL A 149 8.59 8.58 -10.45
C VAL A 149 7.93 9.00 -9.14
N GLY A 150 6.65 9.34 -9.18
CA GLY A 150 5.79 9.57 -8.04
C GLY A 150 4.77 8.46 -7.91
N LEU A 151 4.54 7.98 -6.69
CA LEU A 151 3.42 7.10 -6.38
C LEU A 151 2.49 7.83 -5.41
N GLN A 152 1.19 7.87 -5.73
CA GLN A 152 0.16 8.46 -4.90
C GLN A 152 -0.85 7.37 -4.55
N LEU A 153 -1.24 7.29 -3.28
CA LEU A 153 -2.23 6.31 -2.83
C LEU A 153 -3.61 6.67 -3.40
N LEU A 154 -4.26 5.71 -4.03
CA LEU A 154 -5.66 5.83 -4.39
C LEU A 154 -6.51 5.54 -3.15
N ALA A 155 -7.37 6.47 -2.77
CA ALA A 155 -8.25 6.30 -1.62
C ALA A 155 -9.57 7.03 -1.80
N LYS A 156 -10.61 6.55 -1.10
CA LYS A 156 -11.88 7.25 -0.94
C LYS A 156 -11.77 8.28 0.19
N GLU A 157 -12.47 9.40 0.06
CA GLU A 157 -12.59 10.38 1.13
C GLU A 157 -13.26 9.80 2.39
N ASN A 158 -13.11 10.53 3.51
CA ASN A 158 -13.68 10.18 4.80
C ASN A 158 -15.14 9.80 4.68
N ARG A 159 -15.44 8.56 5.05
CA ARG A 159 -16.80 8.00 5.11
C ARG A 159 -17.16 7.73 6.56
N ASP A 160 -18.47 7.62 6.79
CA ASP A 160 -18.94 7.12 8.08
C ASP A 160 -18.27 5.79 8.44
N LEU A 161 -17.98 5.61 9.73
CA LEU A 161 -17.34 4.39 10.22
C LEU A 161 -18.10 3.12 9.76
N TRP A 162 -19.43 3.19 9.82
CA TRP A 162 -20.27 2.03 9.53
C TRP A 162 -20.35 1.75 8.03
N ASP A 163 -20.30 2.78 7.18
CA ASP A 163 -20.23 2.58 5.73
C ASP A 163 -18.97 1.78 5.36
N VAL A 164 -17.83 2.09 6.02
CA VAL A 164 -16.58 1.35 5.81
C VAL A 164 -16.67 -0.07 6.35
N VAL A 165 -17.20 -0.25 7.56
CA VAL A 165 -17.37 -1.57 8.17
C VAL A 165 -18.28 -2.44 7.31
N ASP A 166 -19.43 -1.92 6.87
CA ASP A 166 -20.39 -2.65 6.06
C ASP A 166 -19.83 -2.98 4.68
N GLU A 167 -19.10 -2.07 4.05
CA GLU A 167 -18.41 -2.34 2.77
C GLU A 167 -17.40 -3.49 2.92
N VAL A 168 -16.52 -3.43 3.92
CA VAL A 168 -15.49 -4.45 4.11
C VAL A 168 -16.09 -5.80 4.51
N VAL A 169 -17.09 -5.82 5.36
CA VAL A 169 -17.73 -7.07 5.80
C VAL A 169 -18.56 -7.69 4.67
N THR A 170 -19.32 -6.88 3.92
CA THR A 170 -20.28 -7.37 2.92
C THR A 170 -19.60 -7.64 1.58
N HIS A 171 -18.81 -6.68 1.07
CA HIS A 171 -18.21 -6.79 -0.27
C HIS A 171 -16.87 -7.52 -0.29
N HIS A 172 -16.07 -7.37 0.78
CA HIS A 172 -14.78 -8.06 0.88
C HIS A 172 -14.84 -9.36 1.68
N HIS A 173 -16.03 -9.74 2.19
CA HIS A 173 -16.26 -10.96 3.00
C HIS A 173 -15.20 -11.10 4.11
N ASP A 174 -14.97 -10.01 4.83
CA ASP A 174 -14.02 -9.94 5.92
C ASP A 174 -14.74 -9.76 7.27
N HIS A 175 -13.99 -9.85 8.38
CA HIS A 175 -14.54 -9.76 9.74
C HIS A 175 -13.77 -8.72 10.54
N VAL A 176 -14.47 -8.00 11.40
CA VAL A 176 -13.83 -7.13 12.40
C VAL A 176 -13.23 -7.99 13.49
N THR A 177 -11.92 -7.94 13.68
CA THR A 177 -11.21 -8.69 14.73
C THR A 177 -10.87 -7.84 15.93
N GLN A 178 -10.76 -6.52 15.76
CA GLN A 178 -10.40 -5.63 16.86
C GLN A 178 -11.02 -4.25 16.63
N ILE A 179 -11.53 -3.66 17.71
CA ILE A 179 -11.86 -2.23 17.78
C ILE A 179 -10.97 -1.65 18.86
N ARG A 180 -10.23 -0.59 18.56
CA ARG A 180 -9.27 0.00 19.47
C ARG A 180 -9.37 1.51 19.52
N LEU A 181 -9.11 2.06 20.71
CA LEU A 181 -8.91 3.46 20.97
C LEU A 181 -7.43 3.68 21.31
N ASP A 182 -6.76 4.47 20.48
CA ASP A 182 -5.40 4.93 20.72
C ASP A 182 -5.46 6.33 21.35
N PHE A 183 -4.82 6.55 22.49
CA PHE A 183 -4.78 7.81 23.20
C PHE A 183 -3.40 8.43 23.09
N ASP A 184 -3.35 9.72 22.71
CA ASP A 184 -2.12 10.52 22.76
C ASP A 184 -2.14 11.40 24.03
N PRO A 185 -1.40 11.05 25.08
CA PRO A 185 -1.40 11.80 26.34
C PRO A 185 -0.85 13.22 26.18
N ARG A 186 -0.09 13.52 25.12
CA ARG A 186 0.54 14.83 24.90
C ARG A 186 -0.43 15.91 24.43
N GLN A 187 -1.63 15.52 23.99
CA GLN A 187 -2.65 16.44 23.49
C GLN A 187 -3.76 16.74 24.53
N GLY A 188 -3.65 16.22 25.77
CA GLY A 188 -4.68 16.31 26.77
C GLY A 188 -4.81 17.70 27.38
N GLN A 189 -6.02 18.27 27.37
CA GLN A 189 -6.45 19.29 28.30
C GLN A 189 -6.91 18.62 29.60
N GLU A 190 -6.84 19.38 30.75
CA GLU A 190 -7.27 18.90 32.05
C GLU A 190 -8.68 18.32 31.98
N ALA A 191 -8.83 17.06 32.31
CA ALA A 191 -10.07 16.35 32.25
C ALA A 191 -10.66 16.09 33.63
N ASP A 192 -11.95 15.81 33.66
CA ASP A 192 -12.86 15.84 34.83
C ASP A 192 -12.66 14.75 35.93
N GLY A 193 -11.44 14.25 36.15
CA GLY A 193 -11.15 13.30 37.24
C GLY A 193 -11.65 11.89 37.03
N SER A 194 -11.99 11.51 35.81
CA SER A 194 -12.44 10.18 35.43
C SER A 194 -11.33 9.14 35.54
N LEU A 195 -11.68 7.85 35.53
CA LEU A 195 -10.71 6.76 35.46
C LEU A 195 -9.81 6.91 34.23
N LEU A 196 -10.37 7.36 33.09
CA LEU A 196 -9.63 7.62 31.86
C LEU A 196 -8.54 8.68 32.06
N ASP A 197 -8.83 9.75 32.75
CA ASP A 197 -7.85 10.81 33.07
C ASP A 197 -6.71 10.29 33.93
N THR A 198 -7.06 9.43 34.88
CA THR A 198 -6.03 8.80 35.72
C THR A 198 -5.11 7.92 34.89
N LEU A 199 -5.66 7.12 33.98
CA LEU A 199 -4.89 6.30 33.06
C LEU A 199 -4.02 7.14 32.10
N MET A 200 -4.57 8.23 31.55
CA MET A 200 -3.82 9.13 30.68
C MET A 200 -2.65 9.80 31.43
N ARG A 201 -2.85 10.26 32.67
CA ARG A 201 -1.76 10.79 33.49
C ARG A 201 -0.68 9.76 33.82
N VAL A 202 -1.07 8.49 34.00
CA VAL A 202 -0.11 7.39 34.19
C VAL A 202 0.70 7.16 32.90
N ALA A 203 0.05 7.13 31.73
CA ALA A 203 0.71 6.96 30.45
C ALA A 203 1.70 8.11 30.16
N ASP A 204 1.29 9.36 30.40
CA ASP A 204 2.14 10.54 30.24
C ASP A 204 3.37 10.49 31.17
N LYS A 205 3.18 10.19 32.46
CA LYS A 205 4.27 10.05 33.43
C LYS A 205 5.22 8.88 33.09
N ALA A 206 4.68 7.81 32.51
CA ALA A 206 5.47 6.68 32.04
C ALA A 206 6.18 6.93 30.69
N GLY A 207 5.85 8.04 30.01
CA GLY A 207 6.36 8.34 28.68
C GLY A 207 5.87 7.37 27.59
N GLY A 208 4.70 6.76 27.79
CA GLY A 208 4.11 5.76 26.91
C GLY A 208 2.76 6.17 26.34
N ASP A 209 2.34 5.49 25.28
CA ASP A 209 1.01 5.61 24.70
C ASP A 209 0.04 4.65 25.41
N MET A 210 -1.25 5.01 25.46
CA MET A 210 -2.30 4.14 26.01
C MET A 210 -3.17 3.57 24.90
N LEU A 211 -3.49 2.30 25.01
CA LEU A 211 -4.35 1.58 24.08
C LEU A 211 -5.45 0.85 24.83
N LEU A 212 -6.71 1.08 24.44
CA LEU A 212 -7.85 0.25 24.81
C LEU A 212 -8.31 -0.54 23.60
N ALA A 213 -8.48 -1.85 23.74
CA ALA A 213 -8.90 -2.70 22.63
C ALA A 213 -9.94 -3.74 23.03
N LEU A 214 -10.98 -3.89 22.21
CA LEU A 214 -11.87 -5.04 22.16
C LEU A 214 -11.35 -5.97 21.07
N THR A 215 -11.10 -7.24 21.41
CA THR A 215 -10.50 -8.19 20.45
C THR A 215 -11.27 -9.49 20.42
N ASN A 216 -11.51 -10.02 19.23
CA ASN A 216 -12.03 -11.37 19.02
C ASN A 216 -11.37 -11.99 17.78
N ASP A 217 -10.40 -12.85 17.99
CA ASP A 217 -9.64 -13.53 16.93
C ASP A 217 -10.31 -14.83 16.44
N LYS A 218 -11.49 -15.18 16.98
CA LYS A 218 -12.26 -16.35 16.53
C LYS A 218 -12.78 -16.14 15.10
N ALA A 219 -13.18 -17.23 14.47
CA ALA A 219 -13.56 -17.23 13.05
C ALA A 219 -14.67 -16.22 12.68
N GLY A 220 -15.58 -15.89 13.60
CA GLY A 220 -16.68 -14.94 13.37
C GLY A 220 -16.36 -13.48 13.69
N GLY A 221 -15.20 -13.18 14.29
CA GLY A 221 -14.84 -11.82 14.69
C GLY A 221 -15.76 -11.21 15.76
N LEU A 222 -15.74 -9.88 15.85
CA LEU A 222 -16.64 -9.11 16.72
C LEU A 222 -18.03 -9.00 16.09
N ARG A 223 -19.06 -9.07 16.93
CA ARG A 223 -20.46 -8.93 16.49
C ARG A 223 -20.80 -7.45 16.28
N VAL A 224 -20.49 -6.95 15.11
CA VAL A 224 -20.71 -5.54 14.75
C VAL A 224 -22.11 -5.27 14.17
N GLU A 225 -22.99 -6.28 14.12
CA GLU A 225 -24.37 -6.15 13.67
C GLU A 225 -25.28 -5.56 14.76
N ASP A 226 -24.86 -5.58 16.03
CA ASP A 226 -25.64 -5.06 17.15
C ASP A 226 -25.78 -3.53 17.04
N LEU A 227 -27.03 -3.08 16.87
CA LEU A 227 -27.35 -1.67 16.69
C LEU A 227 -27.02 -0.81 17.92
N THR A 228 -27.05 -1.38 19.12
CA THR A 228 -26.69 -0.67 20.35
C THR A 228 -25.18 -0.43 20.38
N LEU A 229 -24.41 -1.47 20.10
CA LEU A 229 -22.95 -1.37 19.98
C LEU A 229 -22.55 -0.37 18.90
N ARG A 230 -23.19 -0.40 17.73
CA ARG A 230 -22.94 0.57 16.65
C ARG A 230 -23.17 2.00 17.10
N ARG A 231 -24.28 2.26 17.78
CA ARG A 231 -24.61 3.61 18.28
C ARG A 231 -23.58 4.12 19.30
N ASP A 232 -23.15 3.25 20.21
CA ASP A 232 -22.16 3.62 21.22
C ASP A 232 -20.79 3.88 20.60
N LEU A 233 -20.37 3.02 19.65
CA LEU A 233 -19.14 3.22 18.90
C LEU A 233 -19.17 4.46 18.00
N GLN A 234 -20.31 4.78 17.40
CA GLN A 234 -20.47 5.99 16.60
C GLN A 234 -20.29 7.24 17.47
N ARG A 235 -20.85 7.25 18.67
CA ARG A 235 -20.66 8.35 19.63
C ARG A 235 -19.18 8.51 19.99
N ILE A 236 -18.48 7.41 20.25
CA ILE A 236 -17.03 7.43 20.51
C ILE A 236 -16.27 7.94 19.28
N ALA A 237 -16.63 7.49 18.07
CA ALA A 237 -16.00 7.93 16.84
C ALA A 237 -16.13 9.46 16.62
N GLU A 238 -17.33 9.99 16.82
CA GLU A 238 -17.57 11.43 16.70
C GLU A 238 -16.77 12.22 17.72
N GLU A 239 -16.65 11.72 18.94
CA GLU A 239 -15.84 12.34 19.97
C GLU A 239 -14.34 12.28 19.65
N CYS A 240 -13.85 11.16 19.07
CA CYS A 240 -12.48 11.06 18.59
C CYS A 240 -12.15 12.13 17.54
N LEU A 241 -13.04 12.37 16.59
CA LEU A 241 -12.85 13.43 15.58
C LEU A 241 -12.85 14.83 16.20
N ARG A 242 -13.68 15.05 17.20
CA ARG A 242 -13.84 16.36 17.85
C ARG A 242 -12.65 16.71 18.74
N SER A 243 -12.20 15.77 19.55
CA SER A 243 -11.19 16.03 20.58
C SER A 243 -9.75 15.97 20.07
N ARG A 244 -9.46 15.23 18.99
CA ARG A 244 -8.11 14.94 18.49
C ARG A 244 -7.15 14.28 19.51
N GLN A 245 -7.61 14.00 20.72
CA GLN A 245 -6.81 13.39 21.80
C GLN A 245 -6.70 11.87 21.66
N TYR A 246 -7.67 11.28 20.99
CA TYR A 246 -7.73 9.86 20.75
C TYR A 246 -8.21 9.56 19.34
N SER A 247 -7.84 8.40 18.83
CA SER A 247 -8.27 7.91 17.53
C SER A 247 -8.93 6.54 17.68
N LEU A 248 -10.06 6.37 17.00
CA LEU A 248 -10.72 5.09 16.87
C LEU A 248 -10.16 4.35 15.66
N ALA A 249 -9.81 3.08 15.84
CA ALA A 249 -9.39 2.24 14.74
C ALA A 249 -10.11 0.88 14.79
N VAL A 250 -10.44 0.36 13.61
CA VAL A 250 -11.06 -0.95 13.42
C VAL A 250 -10.10 -1.82 12.63
N ARG A 251 -9.80 -3.01 13.15
CA ARG A 251 -8.96 -3.99 12.48
C ARG A 251 -9.83 -5.08 11.89
N PHE A 252 -9.67 -5.32 10.63
CA PHE A 252 -10.25 -6.43 9.90
C PHE A 252 -9.22 -7.55 9.73
N ARG A 253 -9.68 -8.77 9.54
CA ARG A 253 -8.82 -9.94 9.43
C ARG A 253 -7.92 -9.90 8.19
N LYS A 254 -8.50 -9.54 7.04
CA LYS A 254 -7.82 -9.50 5.74
C LYS A 254 -7.48 -8.07 5.33
N PHE A 255 -8.43 -7.15 5.43
CA PHE A 255 -8.28 -5.75 5.03
C PHE A 255 -7.20 -5.01 5.86
N GLY A 256 -7.07 -5.35 7.15
CA GLY A 256 -6.10 -4.73 8.04
C GLY A 256 -6.70 -3.67 8.94
N LEU A 257 -5.89 -2.65 9.30
CA LEU A 257 -6.29 -1.60 10.24
C LEU A 257 -6.84 -0.39 9.49
N TYR A 258 -8.09 -0.04 9.77
CA TYR A 258 -8.70 1.22 9.35
C TYR A 258 -8.77 2.17 10.55
N ARG A 259 -8.34 3.41 10.38
CA ARG A 259 -8.48 4.48 11.38
C ARG A 259 -9.65 5.37 10.99
N TYR A 260 -10.57 5.61 11.93
CA TYR A 260 -11.69 6.50 11.69
C TYR A 260 -11.20 7.92 11.34
N GLY A 261 -11.81 8.50 10.34
CA GLY A 261 -11.37 9.78 9.79
C GLY A 261 -10.19 9.71 8.82
N ALA A 262 -9.57 8.55 8.63
CA ALA A 262 -8.57 8.34 7.59
C ALA A 262 -9.24 7.98 6.26
N SER A 263 -8.62 8.39 5.17
CA SER A 263 -9.07 7.96 3.85
C SER A 263 -8.92 6.44 3.69
N MET A 264 -9.90 5.81 3.07
CA MET A 264 -9.90 4.36 2.83
C MET A 264 -9.10 4.02 1.57
N PRO A 265 -7.98 3.27 1.69
CA PRO A 265 -7.19 2.91 0.52
C PRO A 265 -7.97 2.03 -0.45
N ALA A 266 -7.71 2.18 -1.75
CA ALA A 266 -8.23 1.30 -2.78
C ALA A 266 -7.62 -0.09 -2.63
N GLN A 267 -8.38 -1.04 -2.11
CA GLN A 267 -7.95 -2.41 -1.90
C GLN A 267 -8.89 -3.38 -2.60
N PHE A 268 -8.34 -4.21 -3.46
CA PHE A 268 -9.10 -5.20 -4.22
C PHE A 268 -8.42 -6.56 -4.20
N GLY A 269 -9.22 -7.62 -4.11
CA GLY A 269 -8.72 -8.97 -4.20
C GLY A 269 -8.57 -9.39 -5.65
N MET A 270 -7.38 -9.86 -6.03
CA MET A 270 -7.14 -10.46 -7.34
C MET A 270 -7.16 -11.98 -7.21
N PRO A 271 -7.90 -12.69 -8.06
CA PRO A 271 -7.85 -14.15 -8.13
C PRO A 271 -6.44 -14.64 -8.47
N ASP A 272 -5.98 -15.67 -7.76
CA ASP A 272 -4.61 -16.18 -7.92
C ASP A 272 -4.38 -16.87 -9.27
N ASP A 273 -5.45 -17.37 -9.91
CA ASP A 273 -5.43 -17.92 -11.26
C ASP A 273 -5.10 -16.85 -12.30
N ILE A 274 -5.66 -15.65 -12.20
CA ILE A 274 -5.34 -14.52 -13.10
C ILE A 274 -3.84 -14.19 -13.04
N VAL A 275 -3.28 -14.11 -11.82
CA VAL A 275 -1.84 -13.84 -11.62
C VAL A 275 -1.00 -14.96 -12.21
N ARG A 276 -1.36 -16.21 -11.95
CA ARG A 276 -0.64 -17.39 -12.45
C ARG A 276 -0.71 -17.48 -13.98
N ASP A 277 -1.89 -17.33 -14.57
CA ASP A 277 -2.10 -17.48 -16.01
C ASP A 277 -1.36 -16.37 -16.77
N PHE A 278 -1.36 -15.15 -16.25
CA PHE A 278 -0.55 -14.07 -16.82
C PHE A 278 0.96 -14.39 -16.70
N SER A 279 1.42 -14.89 -15.56
CA SER A 279 2.85 -15.22 -15.35
C SER A 279 3.33 -16.34 -16.29
N CYS A 280 2.49 -17.33 -16.55
CA CYS A 280 2.81 -18.47 -17.44
C CYS A 280 2.68 -18.14 -18.92
N GLY A 281 2.19 -16.95 -19.28
CA GLY A 281 1.95 -16.59 -20.67
C GLY A 281 0.77 -17.35 -21.30
N GLN A 282 -0.06 -17.99 -20.50
CA GLN A 282 -1.29 -18.62 -20.96
C GLN A 282 -2.28 -17.51 -21.30
N THR A 283 -2.35 -17.18 -22.56
CA THR A 283 -3.53 -16.49 -23.11
C THR A 283 -4.67 -17.49 -23.08
N ALA A 284 -5.84 -17.09 -22.62
CA ALA A 284 -7.02 -17.92 -22.75
C ALA A 284 -7.13 -18.39 -24.21
N ILE A 285 -7.22 -19.68 -24.43
CA ILE A 285 -7.32 -20.27 -25.80
C ILE A 285 -8.68 -19.88 -26.34
N GLY A 286 -8.77 -18.70 -26.95
CA GLY A 286 -9.91 -18.25 -27.73
C GLY A 286 -9.62 -18.49 -29.21
N TYR A 287 -10.47 -19.20 -29.88
CA TYR A 287 -10.45 -19.37 -31.33
C TYR A 287 -10.78 -18.02 -31.99
N GLY A 288 -9.76 -17.29 -32.42
CA GLY A 288 -9.94 -16.04 -33.18
C GLY A 288 -8.62 -15.28 -33.35
N GLN A 289 -8.43 -14.65 -34.50
CA GLN A 289 -7.20 -13.93 -34.89
C GLN A 289 -6.94 -12.62 -34.16
N ASP A 290 -7.81 -12.22 -33.27
CA ASP A 290 -7.56 -11.09 -32.36
C ASP A 290 -6.86 -11.63 -31.11
N ALA A 291 -5.67 -11.13 -30.82
CA ALA A 291 -4.89 -11.55 -29.65
C ALA A 291 -5.77 -11.40 -28.40
N PRO A 292 -6.10 -12.49 -27.69
CA PRO A 292 -6.99 -12.40 -26.55
C PRO A 292 -6.32 -11.51 -25.49
N SER A 293 -7.01 -10.47 -25.04
CA SER A 293 -6.62 -9.71 -23.89
C SER A 293 -6.34 -10.68 -22.74
N SER A 294 -5.24 -10.50 -22.03
CA SER A 294 -4.97 -11.34 -20.87
C SER A 294 -6.08 -11.14 -19.83
N GLY A 295 -6.51 -12.19 -19.13
CA GLY A 295 -7.49 -12.05 -18.04
C GLY A 295 -7.09 -10.98 -17.01
N LEU A 296 -5.79 -10.69 -16.88
CA LEU A 296 -5.28 -9.58 -16.08
C LEU A 296 -5.63 -8.21 -16.67
N ALA A 297 -5.52 -8.04 -17.99
CA ALA A 297 -5.88 -6.77 -18.64
C ALA A 297 -7.39 -6.48 -18.50
N GLU A 298 -8.24 -7.48 -18.72
CA GLU A 298 -9.70 -7.34 -18.55
C GLU A 298 -10.09 -7.04 -17.10
N TRP A 299 -9.42 -7.70 -16.14
CA TRP A 299 -9.64 -7.42 -14.73
C TRP A 299 -9.25 -5.97 -14.37
N LEU A 300 -8.10 -5.49 -14.90
CA LEU A 300 -7.67 -4.11 -14.71
C LEU A 300 -8.61 -3.11 -15.37
N ASP A 301 -9.18 -3.41 -16.55
CA ASP A 301 -10.16 -2.54 -17.21
C ASP A 301 -11.41 -2.36 -16.37
N THR A 302 -11.94 -3.45 -15.82
CA THR A 302 -13.08 -3.41 -14.92
C THR A 302 -12.75 -2.63 -13.65
N LEU A 303 -11.57 -2.84 -13.09
CA LEU A 303 -11.13 -2.16 -11.89
C LEU A 303 -10.90 -0.66 -12.12
N ASN A 304 -10.32 -0.26 -13.25
CA ASN A 304 -10.04 1.13 -13.57
C ASN A 304 -11.34 1.96 -13.63
N ILE A 305 -12.44 1.39 -14.10
CA ILE A 305 -13.76 2.05 -14.07
C ILE A 305 -14.17 2.39 -12.62
N ILE A 306 -13.94 1.47 -11.70
CA ILE A 306 -14.26 1.67 -10.27
C ILE A 306 -13.31 2.70 -9.65
N LEU A 307 -12.00 2.56 -9.94
CA LEU A 307 -10.98 3.47 -9.41
C LEU A 307 -11.20 4.91 -9.87
N ASP A 308 -11.50 5.11 -11.14
CA ASP A 308 -11.73 6.46 -11.71
C ASP A 308 -12.99 7.12 -11.16
N LYS A 309 -13.99 6.33 -10.78
CA LYS A 309 -15.27 6.84 -10.28
C LYS A 309 -15.24 7.18 -8.79
N ASP A 310 -14.65 6.31 -7.98
CA ASP A 310 -14.86 6.31 -6.53
C ASP A 310 -13.61 6.69 -5.73
N TYR A 311 -12.44 6.80 -6.37
CA TYR A 311 -11.17 7.02 -5.69
C TYR A 311 -10.43 8.22 -6.26
N HIS A 312 -9.60 8.85 -5.43
CA HIS A 312 -8.75 9.99 -5.80
C HIS A 312 -7.35 9.83 -5.19
N ASP A 313 -6.40 10.59 -5.75
CA ASP A 313 -5.00 10.51 -5.36
C ASP A 313 -4.76 11.22 -4.03
N ILE A 314 -4.12 10.51 -3.10
CA ILE A 314 -3.66 11.06 -1.82
C ILE A 314 -2.13 10.94 -1.77
N PRO A 315 -1.42 12.04 -1.46
CA PRO A 315 0.03 11.99 -1.30
C PRO A 315 0.42 10.95 -0.25
N LEU A 316 1.40 10.11 -0.57
CA LEU A 316 2.00 9.20 0.41
C LEU A 316 2.61 10.06 1.53
N GLN A 317 2.04 9.97 2.72
CA GLN A 317 2.66 10.60 3.88
C GLN A 317 3.97 9.85 4.16
N PRO A 318 5.10 10.55 4.31
CA PRO A 318 6.35 9.92 4.73
C PRO A 318 6.08 9.26 6.07
N GLN A 319 6.05 7.94 6.10
CA GLN A 319 5.92 7.22 7.36
C GLN A 319 7.11 7.60 8.21
N ARG A 320 6.85 8.23 9.37
CA ARG A 320 7.88 8.43 10.37
C ARG A 320 8.43 7.05 10.70
N ALA A 321 9.70 6.84 10.40
CA ALA A 321 10.41 5.62 10.75
C ALA A 321 10.06 5.30 12.21
N ARG A 322 9.29 4.23 12.42
CA ARG A 322 9.10 3.70 13.76
C ARG A 322 10.48 3.27 14.19
N SER A 323 11.11 4.06 15.07
CA SER A 323 12.35 3.67 15.69
C SER A 323 12.12 2.28 16.30
N ARG A 324 12.66 1.25 15.67
CA ARG A 324 12.82 -0.05 16.32
C ARG A 324 13.77 0.23 17.49
N ARG A 325 13.21 0.44 18.67
CA ARG A 325 14.00 0.26 19.87
C ARG A 325 14.33 -1.21 19.95
N ALA A 326 15.63 -1.46 19.95
CA ALA A 326 16.25 -2.75 20.20
C ALA A 326 15.78 -3.35 21.53
#